data_dd5ecfbe656babc3624756714f01b3fb
#
_entry.id   dd5ecfbe656babc3624756714f01b3fb
#
_cell.length_a   1.000
_cell.length_b   1.000
_cell.length_c   1.000
_cell.angle_alpha   90.00
_cell.angle_beta   90.00
_cell.angle_gamma   90.00
#
_symmetry.space_group_name_H-M   'P 1'
#
loop_
_entity.id
_entity.type
_entity.pdbx_description
1 polymer ?
#
loop_
_entity_poly.entity_id
_entity_poly.type
_entity_poly.pdbx_seq_one_letter_code
_entity_poly.pdbx_strand_id
1 'polypeptide(L)'
;LGTTLDSWTVFVPRIAWILPWHKAVISFDCQQDEQGLYQKYHMTTQCEWASSEIHLTQSSEDAXQFEGFPDLETYQVYLTHPLAGFYHRRDGKLGTYRVWHDRLQPRPAKLHHARFELLARMNLVSFEDQLQPYSVLIEPVNEFTIYLPPTVLG
;
A
#
# COMPACT_ATOMS: atom_id res chain seq x y z
N LEU A 1 9.06 -8.37 1.46
CA LEU A 1 8.55 -7.07 1.87
C LEU A 1 7.85 -7.18 3.21
N GLY A 2 7.52 -6.07 3.83
CA GLY A 2 6.87 -6.03 5.13
C GLY A 2 5.75 -5.00 5.17
N THR A 3 5.20 -4.80 6.36
CA THR A 3 4.08 -3.90 6.58
C THR A 3 4.43 -2.90 7.67
N THR A 4 4.09 -1.64 7.48
CA THR A 4 4.21 -0.61 8.51
C THR A 4 2.83 -0.31 9.09
N LEU A 5 2.76 -0.17 10.41
CA LEU A 5 1.52 0.11 11.13
C LEU A 5 1.77 1.16 12.20
N ASP A 6 0.83 2.08 12.37
CA ASP A 6 0.89 3.05 13.45
C ASP A 6 0.14 2.51 14.67
N SER A 7 0.61 1.37 15.18
CA SER A 7 0.05 0.73 16.36
C SER A 7 1.13 -0.06 17.07
N TRP A 8 1.10 -0.06 18.39
CA TRP A 8 1.99 -0.89 19.21
C TRP A 8 1.63 -2.37 19.10
N THR A 9 0.44 -2.70 18.68
CA THR A 9 0.04 -4.11 18.50
C THR A 9 0.89 -4.82 17.45
N VAL A 10 1.61 -4.07 16.59
CA VAL A 10 2.53 -4.62 15.59
C VAL A 10 3.56 -5.58 16.19
N PHE A 11 3.93 -5.38 17.45
CA PHE A 11 4.95 -6.20 18.09
C PHE A 11 4.47 -7.63 18.38
N VAL A 12 3.17 -7.85 18.55
CA VAL A 12 2.63 -9.18 18.82
C VAL A 12 2.87 -10.12 17.62
N PRO A 13 2.39 -9.82 16.40
CA PRO A 13 2.68 -10.69 15.25
C PRO A 13 4.16 -10.76 14.90
N ARG A 14 4.90 -9.67 15.14
CA ARG A 14 6.33 -9.62 14.87
C ARG A 14 7.11 -10.62 15.73
N ILE A 15 6.73 -10.75 17.00
CA ILE A 15 7.42 -11.64 17.94
C ILE A 15 6.85 -13.07 17.87
N ALA A 16 5.52 -13.20 17.92
CA ALA A 16 4.87 -14.51 18.00
C ALA A 16 5.00 -15.32 16.71
N TRP A 17 4.94 -14.65 15.55
CA TRP A 17 4.91 -15.34 14.26
C TRP A 17 5.99 -14.88 13.28
N ILE A 18 6.90 -14.02 13.77
CA ILE A 18 8.04 -13.55 12.98
C ILE A 18 7.58 -12.82 11.70
N LEU A 19 6.42 -12.16 11.78
CA LEU A 19 5.94 -11.35 10.65
C LEU A 19 6.83 -10.10 10.48
N PRO A 20 7.10 -9.68 9.24
CA PRO A 20 7.91 -8.48 9.00
C PRO A 20 7.07 -7.21 9.15
N TRP A 21 6.52 -7.03 10.34
CA TRP A 21 5.70 -5.87 10.67
C TRP A 21 6.54 -4.86 11.46
N HIS A 22 6.39 -3.60 11.13
CA HIS A 22 7.21 -2.52 11.67
C HIS A 22 6.34 -1.40 12.19
N LYS A 23 6.69 -0.90 13.37
CA LYS A 23 6.04 0.30 13.93
C LYS A 23 6.46 1.50 13.10
N ALA A 24 5.50 2.34 12.78
CA ALA A 24 5.73 3.60 12.08
C ALA A 24 4.90 4.71 12.73
N VAL A 25 5.24 5.94 12.46
CA VAL A 25 4.37 7.09 12.69
C VAL A 25 3.81 7.46 11.31
N ILE A 26 2.50 7.40 11.19
CA ILE A 26 1.83 7.67 9.92
C ILE A 26 0.96 8.92 10.11
N SER A 27 1.14 9.90 9.25
CA SER A 27 0.42 11.15 9.30
C SER A 27 -0.26 11.44 7.98
N PHE A 28 -1.45 11.99 8.07
CA PHE A 28 -2.23 12.40 6.91
C PHE A 28 -2.60 13.86 7.05
N ASP A 29 -2.45 14.62 5.97
CA ASP A 29 -2.94 15.99 5.84
C ASP A 29 -3.76 16.04 4.56
N CYS A 30 -5.09 15.96 4.72
CA CYS A 30 -6.01 15.79 3.61
C CYS A 30 -7.06 16.90 3.62
N GLN A 31 -7.42 17.37 2.42
CA GLN A 31 -8.49 18.36 2.24
C GLN A 31 -9.38 17.90 1.10
N GLN A 32 -10.68 17.96 1.32
CA GLN A 32 -11.68 17.62 0.31
C GLN A 32 -12.50 18.85 -0.04
N ASP A 33 -12.98 18.88 -1.27
CA ASP A 33 -13.95 19.91 -1.69
C ASP A 33 -15.38 19.53 -1.28
N GLU A 34 -16.34 20.35 -1.72
CA GLU A 34 -17.76 20.14 -1.39
C GLU A 34 -18.33 18.85 -1.98
N GLN A 35 -17.69 18.29 -3.00
CA GLN A 35 -18.09 17.04 -3.62
C GLN A 35 -17.37 15.82 -3.02
N GLY A 36 -16.47 16.04 -2.03
CA GLY A 36 -15.70 14.98 -1.38
C GLY A 36 -14.49 14.51 -2.17
N LEU A 37 -14.04 15.27 -3.18
CA LEU A 37 -12.83 14.96 -3.94
C LEU A 37 -11.60 15.51 -3.20
N TYR A 38 -10.55 14.70 -3.10
CA TYR A 38 -9.32 15.11 -2.43
C TYR A 38 -8.57 16.15 -3.27
N GLN A 39 -8.63 17.41 -2.84
CA GLN A 39 -7.85 18.51 -3.40
C GLN A 39 -6.42 18.50 -2.85
N LYS A 40 -6.24 17.86 -1.71
CA LYS A 40 -4.93 17.62 -1.12
C LYS A 40 -4.96 16.27 -0.42
N TYR A 41 -3.99 15.43 -0.74
CA TYR A 41 -3.74 14.19 0.01
C TYR A 41 -2.24 14.11 0.21
N HIS A 42 -1.81 14.32 1.42
CA HIS A 42 -0.42 14.24 1.79
C HIS A 42 -0.27 13.21 2.91
N MET A 43 0.42 12.14 2.64
CA MET A 43 0.73 11.09 3.61
C MET A 43 2.23 11.03 3.84
N THR A 44 2.62 10.93 5.10
CA THR A 44 4.00 10.61 5.46
C THR A 44 4.03 9.39 6.36
N THR A 45 5.03 8.55 6.18
CA THR A 45 5.31 7.43 7.06
C THR A 45 6.76 7.55 7.52
N GLN A 46 6.96 7.67 8.82
CA GLN A 46 8.28 7.69 9.42
C GLN A 46 8.55 6.35 10.08
N CYS A 47 9.52 5.64 9.56
CA CYS A 47 9.84 4.29 10.02
C CYS A 47 11.31 4.00 9.75
N GLU A 48 12.00 3.50 10.76
CA GLU A 48 13.42 3.14 10.64
C GLU A 48 13.67 2.13 9.52
N TRP A 49 12.69 1.28 9.25
CA TRP A 49 12.78 0.27 8.20
C TRP A 49 12.46 0.84 6.81
N ALA A 50 11.41 1.68 6.68
CA ALA A 50 10.92 2.10 5.37
C ALA A 50 10.08 3.37 5.49
N SER A 51 10.72 4.54 5.40
CA SER A 51 9.98 5.80 5.37
C SER A 51 9.42 6.06 3.97
N SER A 52 8.31 6.79 3.94
CA SER A 52 7.70 7.17 2.66
C SER A 52 6.94 8.49 2.78
N GLU A 53 6.78 9.13 1.63
CA GLU A 53 5.99 10.36 1.50
C GLU A 53 5.28 10.34 0.16
N ILE A 54 4.04 10.80 0.13
CA ILE A 54 3.28 10.89 -1.11
C ILE A 54 2.35 12.11 -1.07
N HIS A 55 2.30 12.85 -2.18
CA HIS A 55 1.37 13.97 -2.38
C HIS A 55 0.54 13.73 -3.62
N LEU A 56 -0.77 13.76 -3.48
CA LEU A 56 -1.72 13.53 -4.57
C LEU A 56 -2.83 14.56 -4.57
N THR A 57 -3.49 14.67 -5.73
CA THR A 57 -4.85 15.22 -5.83
C THR A 57 -5.72 14.18 -6.52
N GLN A 58 -6.97 14.05 -6.13
CA GLN A 58 -7.89 13.14 -6.80
C GLN A 58 -8.24 13.74 -8.16
N SER A 59 -8.27 12.90 -9.20
CA SER A 59 -8.66 13.33 -10.54
C SER A 59 -10.16 13.14 -10.73
N SER A 60 -10.81 14.07 -11.41
CA SER A 60 -12.18 13.90 -11.86
C SER A 60 -12.25 13.19 -13.21
N GLU A 61 -11.10 13.00 -13.87
CA GLU A 61 -11.03 12.30 -15.15
C GLU A 61 -11.18 10.81 -14.95
N ASP A 62 -11.84 10.15 -15.90
CA ASP A 62 -11.93 8.70 -15.89
C ASP A 62 -10.55 8.09 -16.14
N ALA A 63 -10.36 6.96 -15.49
CA ALA A 63 -9.11 6.25 -15.72
C ALA A 63 -9.02 5.77 -17.17
N UNK A 64 -7.99 6.10 -17.63
CA UNK A 64 -7.78 5.80 -18.96
C UNK A 64 -7.76 4.35 -19.18
N GLN A 65 -7.39 4.10 -20.31
CA GLN A 65 -7.17 2.70 -20.67
C GLN A 65 -5.90 2.18 -20.02
N PHE A 66 -5.97 0.95 -19.55
CA PHE A 66 -4.83 0.30 -18.89
C PHE A 66 -4.28 -0.79 -19.80
N GLU A 67 -3.09 -0.56 -20.32
CA GLU A 67 -2.42 -1.51 -21.20
C GLU A 67 -2.31 -2.89 -20.54
N GLY A 68 -2.66 -3.93 -21.27
CA GLY A 68 -2.59 -5.30 -20.77
C GLY A 68 -3.83 -5.80 -20.07
N PHE A 69 -4.86 -4.97 -19.92
CA PHE A 69 -6.11 -5.36 -19.25
C PHE A 69 -7.31 -5.08 -20.17
N PRO A 70 -8.32 -5.98 -20.18
CA PRO A 70 -9.48 -5.80 -21.03
C PRO A 70 -10.39 -4.64 -20.60
N ASP A 71 -10.37 -4.31 -19.30
CA ASP A 71 -11.23 -3.26 -18.74
C ASP A 71 -10.68 -2.79 -17.38
N LEU A 72 -11.21 -1.68 -16.91
CA LEU A 72 -10.82 -1.08 -15.65
C LEU A 72 -11.09 -2.01 -14.46
N GLU A 73 -12.19 -2.73 -14.50
CA GLU A 73 -12.58 -3.64 -13.41
C GLU A 73 -11.52 -4.74 -13.23
N THR A 74 -11.13 -5.39 -14.32
CA THR A 74 -10.09 -6.43 -14.28
C THR A 74 -8.77 -5.86 -13.75
N TYR A 75 -8.39 -4.68 -14.22
CA TYR A 75 -7.19 -3.99 -13.76
C TYR A 75 -7.22 -3.72 -12.26
N GLN A 76 -8.34 -3.16 -11.78
CA GLN A 76 -8.48 -2.83 -10.36
C GLN A 76 -8.42 -4.09 -9.48
N VAL A 77 -9.16 -5.13 -9.86
CA VAL A 77 -9.14 -6.39 -9.08
C VAL A 77 -7.73 -6.98 -9.05
N TYR A 78 -7.05 -7.00 -10.19
CA TYR A 78 -5.69 -7.55 -10.25
C TYR A 78 -4.74 -6.81 -9.33
N LEU A 79 -4.79 -5.49 -9.31
CA LEU A 79 -3.87 -4.67 -8.50
C LEU A 79 -4.25 -4.59 -7.03
N THR A 80 -5.54 -4.58 -6.71
CA THR A 80 -5.97 -4.15 -5.39
C THR A 80 -6.64 -5.25 -4.57
N HIS A 81 -6.81 -6.47 -5.13
CA HIS A 81 -7.55 -7.52 -4.41
C HIS A 81 -6.71 -8.78 -4.14
N PRO A 82 -5.45 -8.65 -3.67
CA PRO A 82 -4.68 -9.81 -3.24
C PRO A 82 -5.19 -10.30 -1.87
N LEU A 83 -5.63 -11.55 -1.80
CA LEU A 83 -6.21 -12.13 -0.59
C LEU A 83 -5.22 -12.97 0.21
N ALA A 84 -3.95 -12.96 -0.18
CA ALA A 84 -2.89 -13.66 0.55
C ALA A 84 -1.60 -12.85 0.53
N GLY A 85 -0.92 -12.82 1.67
CA GLY A 85 0.41 -12.23 1.78
C GLY A 85 1.45 -13.32 1.96
N PHE A 86 2.63 -13.12 1.39
CA PHE A 86 3.77 -14.02 1.51
C PHE A 86 4.96 -13.27 2.08
N TYR A 87 5.74 -13.93 2.92
CA TYR A 87 6.89 -13.28 3.54
C TYR A 87 7.98 -14.30 3.87
N HIS A 88 9.23 -13.85 3.85
CA HIS A 88 10.34 -14.65 4.31
C HIS A 88 10.47 -14.52 5.83
N ARG A 89 10.42 -15.63 6.51
CA ARG A 89 10.63 -15.70 7.95
C ARG A 89 12.12 -15.63 8.24
N ARG A 90 12.45 -15.24 9.47
CA ARG A 90 13.86 -15.18 9.92
C ARG A 90 14.52 -16.56 9.98
N ASP A 91 13.71 -17.63 10.08
CA ASP A 91 14.22 -19.01 10.07
C ASP A 91 14.42 -19.54 8.64
N GLY A 92 14.31 -18.69 7.63
CA GLY A 92 14.55 -19.06 6.24
C GLY A 92 13.36 -19.67 5.52
N LYS A 93 12.29 -19.98 6.24
CA LYS A 93 11.10 -20.57 5.63
C LYS A 93 10.21 -19.50 5.02
N LEU A 94 9.29 -19.93 4.15
CA LEU A 94 8.27 -19.04 3.59
C LEU A 94 7.02 -19.12 4.46
N GLY A 95 6.47 -17.96 4.81
CA GLY A 95 5.20 -17.88 5.51
C GLY A 95 4.14 -17.25 4.64
N THR A 96 2.87 -17.60 4.91
CA THR A 96 1.73 -16.99 4.24
C THR A 96 0.62 -16.70 5.25
N TYR A 97 -0.14 -15.65 5.00
CA TYR A 97 -1.33 -15.31 5.77
C TYR A 97 -2.43 -14.88 4.82
N ARG A 98 -3.67 -15.08 5.26
CA ARG A 98 -4.83 -14.67 4.48
C ARG A 98 -5.26 -13.26 4.89
N VAL A 99 -5.75 -12.52 3.90
CA VAL A 99 -6.31 -11.18 4.08
C VAL A 99 -7.73 -11.21 3.56
N TRP A 100 -8.61 -10.51 4.23
CA TRP A 100 -9.94 -10.24 3.71
C TRP A 100 -10.17 -8.74 3.70
N HIS A 101 -10.76 -8.26 2.65
CA HIS A 101 -11.28 -6.91 2.54
C HIS A 101 -12.35 -6.88 1.46
N ASP A 102 -13.23 -5.92 1.55
CA ASP A 102 -14.19 -5.69 0.49
C ASP A 102 -13.45 -5.27 -0.79
N ARG A 103 -14.11 -5.48 -1.91
CA ARG A 103 -13.55 -5.05 -3.18
C ARG A 103 -13.37 -3.54 -3.16
N LEU A 104 -12.17 -3.09 -3.46
CA LEU A 104 -11.85 -1.67 -3.51
C LEU A 104 -12.52 -1.01 -4.72
N GLN A 105 -12.85 0.27 -4.57
CA GLN A 105 -13.39 1.09 -5.64
C GLN A 105 -12.49 2.32 -5.79
N PRO A 106 -11.22 2.11 -6.15
CA PRO A 106 -10.28 3.21 -6.19
C PRO A 106 -10.60 4.18 -7.33
N ARG A 107 -10.26 5.42 -7.11
CA ARG A 107 -10.47 6.50 -8.06
C ARG A 107 -9.14 7.01 -8.59
N PRO A 108 -9.10 7.49 -9.84
CA PRO A 108 -7.85 8.05 -10.38
C PRO A 108 -7.36 9.24 -9.57
N ALA A 109 -6.04 9.37 -9.53
CA ALA A 109 -5.40 10.49 -8.84
C ALA A 109 -4.20 10.96 -9.65
N LYS A 110 -3.79 12.20 -9.41
CA LYS A 110 -2.61 12.80 -10.00
C LYS A 110 -1.50 12.84 -8.95
N LEU A 111 -0.35 12.31 -9.30
CA LEU A 111 0.82 12.34 -8.42
C LEU A 111 1.54 13.68 -8.57
N HIS A 112 1.88 14.28 -7.43
CA HIS A 112 2.72 15.48 -7.39
C HIS A 112 4.08 15.18 -6.79
N HIS A 113 4.13 14.21 -5.87
CA HIS A 113 5.37 13.79 -5.23
C HIS A 113 5.22 12.35 -4.72
N ALA A 114 6.29 11.58 -4.84
CA ALA A 114 6.40 10.26 -4.22
C ALA A 114 7.84 10.01 -3.80
N ARG A 115 8.01 9.46 -2.62
CA ARG A 115 9.32 9.03 -2.13
C ARG A 115 9.13 7.80 -1.26
N PHE A 116 9.52 6.65 -1.78
CA PHE A 116 9.48 5.37 -1.07
C PHE A 116 10.91 4.88 -0.90
N GLU A 117 11.46 5.06 0.29
CA GLU A 117 12.86 4.73 0.55
C GLU A 117 13.17 3.26 0.37
N LEU A 118 12.20 2.38 0.72
CA LEU A 118 12.41 0.95 0.56
C LEU A 118 12.64 0.55 -0.90
N LEU A 119 11.86 1.12 -1.82
CA LEU A 119 11.99 0.80 -3.24
C LEU A 119 13.35 1.19 -3.79
N ALA A 120 13.82 2.39 -3.42
CA ALA A 120 15.14 2.86 -3.85
C ALA A 120 16.26 2.03 -3.22
N ARG A 121 16.17 1.75 -1.92
CA ARG A 121 17.19 0.98 -1.19
C ARG A 121 17.31 -0.46 -1.71
N MET A 122 16.20 -1.03 -2.19
CA MET A 122 16.19 -2.36 -2.80
C MET A 122 16.58 -2.35 -4.28
N ASN A 123 16.88 -1.18 -4.83
CA ASN A 123 17.20 -0.99 -6.25
C ASN A 123 16.08 -1.46 -7.18
N LEU A 124 14.83 -1.33 -6.74
CA LEU A 124 13.67 -1.69 -7.55
C LEU A 124 13.19 -0.52 -8.41
N VAL A 125 13.13 0.67 -7.81
CA VAL A 125 12.67 1.89 -8.51
C VAL A 125 13.48 3.06 -7.95
N SER A 126 14.11 3.84 -8.81
CA SER A 126 14.87 5.02 -8.38
C SER A 126 13.92 6.10 -7.87
N PHE A 127 14.44 7.09 -7.12
CA PHE A 127 13.60 8.20 -6.66
C PHE A 127 13.03 9.00 -7.84
N GLU A 128 13.75 9.10 -8.93
CA GLU A 128 13.30 9.80 -10.13
C GLU A 128 12.15 9.04 -10.80
N ASP A 129 12.29 7.71 -10.93
CA ASP A 129 11.27 6.88 -11.56
C ASP A 129 9.99 6.80 -10.72
N GLN A 130 10.08 6.96 -9.40
CA GLN A 130 8.90 7.00 -8.54
C GLN A 130 7.96 8.16 -8.86
N LEU A 131 8.45 9.18 -9.56
CA LEU A 131 7.62 10.32 -9.98
C LEU A 131 6.87 10.07 -11.29
N GLN A 132 7.10 8.91 -11.91
CA GLN A 132 6.52 8.56 -13.20
C GLN A 132 5.81 7.19 -13.14
N PRO A 133 4.87 7.01 -12.19
CA PRO A 133 4.17 5.73 -12.12
C PRO A 133 3.26 5.53 -13.31
N TYR A 134 3.03 4.28 -13.66
CA TYR A 134 2.10 3.90 -14.73
C TYR A 134 0.67 4.38 -14.43
N SER A 135 0.28 4.31 -13.15
CA SER A 135 -1.04 4.77 -12.72
C SER A 135 -1.00 5.18 -11.25
N VAL A 136 -1.92 6.04 -10.88
CA VAL A 136 -2.10 6.46 -9.49
C VAL A 136 -3.58 6.34 -9.15
N LEU A 137 -3.87 5.61 -8.08
CA LEU A 137 -5.23 5.39 -7.62
C LEU A 137 -5.33 5.74 -6.14
N ILE A 138 -6.46 6.30 -5.74
CA ILE A 138 -6.74 6.58 -4.33
C ILE A 138 -8.01 5.85 -3.90
N GLU A 139 -7.93 5.15 -2.77
CA GLU A 139 -9.08 4.53 -2.13
C GLU A 139 -9.33 5.29 -0.83
N PRO A 140 -10.44 6.01 -0.71
CA PRO A 140 -10.64 6.88 0.44
C PRO A 140 -10.73 6.15 1.78
N VAL A 141 -11.40 5.02 1.81
CA VAL A 141 -11.60 4.25 3.05
C VAL A 141 -11.60 2.77 2.72
N ASN A 142 -10.83 2.00 3.47
CA ASN A 142 -10.90 0.56 3.36
C ASN A 142 -10.57 -0.10 4.70
N GLU A 143 -11.10 -1.29 4.91
CA GLU A 143 -10.87 -2.09 6.10
C GLU A 143 -10.30 -3.44 5.70
N PHE A 144 -9.18 -3.80 6.32
CA PHE A 144 -8.52 -5.08 6.07
C PHE A 144 -8.56 -5.95 7.32
N THR A 145 -8.94 -7.20 7.15
CA THR A 145 -8.83 -8.21 8.20
C THR A 145 -7.69 -9.17 7.83
N ILE A 146 -6.71 -9.29 8.71
CA ILE A 146 -5.58 -10.21 8.52
C ILE A 146 -5.78 -11.39 9.46
N TYR A 147 -5.87 -12.59 8.90
CA TYR A 147 -6.11 -13.82 9.68
C TYR A 147 -4.79 -14.36 10.22
N LEU A 148 -4.73 -14.49 11.54
CA LEU A 148 -3.56 -15.01 12.26
C LEU A 148 -3.97 -16.26 13.04
N PRO A 149 -3.06 -17.22 13.28
CA PRO A 149 -1.64 -17.18 12.92
C PRO A 149 -1.39 -17.47 11.43
N PRO A 150 -0.23 -17.05 10.91
CA PRO A 150 0.14 -17.40 9.53
C PRO A 150 0.51 -18.87 9.41
N THR A 151 0.41 -19.39 8.19
CA THR A 151 0.84 -20.75 7.88
C THR A 151 2.30 -20.75 7.41
N VAL A 152 3.06 -21.72 7.84
CA VAL A 152 4.43 -21.90 7.36
C VAL A 152 4.39 -22.89 6.20
N LEU A 153 4.94 -22.45 5.07
CA LEU A 153 5.02 -23.31 3.89
C LEU A 153 6.31 -24.13 3.96
N GLY A 154 6.19 -25.42 3.70
CA GLY A 154 7.29 -26.36 3.77
C GLY A 154 8.31 -26.21 2.67
#